data_25d55db24f550e30417009c0b1f5339b
#
_entry.id   25d55db24f550e30417009c0b1f5339b
#
_cell.length_a   1.000
_cell.length_b   1.000
_cell.length_c   1.000
_cell.angle_alpha   90.00
_cell.angle_beta   90.00
_cell.angle_gamma   90.00
#
_symmetry.space_group_name_H-M   'P 1'
#
loop_
_entity.id
_entity.type
_entity.pdbx_description
1 polymer ?
#
loop_
_entity_poly.entity_id
_entity_poly.type
_entity_poly.pdbx_seq_one_letter_code
_entity_poly.pdbx_strand_id
1 'polypeptide(L)'
;IVTISFWLKGDISKKNGFFYIIFQIAGAFLGCLIANIIYDLPFISMSTTERSGVQIVFAEGLSSFGLILVIMLASSYSSQKIPLLVGCYIAAAIMFSSSNSFANPALTIARQFSDTFCGISMNSVGPYLLVQLIAAFLAYIFSRWLVARRV
;
A
#
# COMPACT_ATOMS: atom_id res chain seq x y z
N ILE A 1 0.94 1.16 5.31
CA ILE A 1 -0.28 1.84 5.78
C ILE A 1 -1.16 0.93 6.65
N VAL A 2 -1.31 -0.36 6.32
CA VAL A 2 -2.13 -1.30 7.10
C VAL A 2 -1.67 -1.37 8.56
N THR A 3 -0.38 -1.59 8.81
CA THR A 3 0.20 -1.64 10.15
C THR A 3 -0.05 -0.35 10.94
N ILE A 4 0.06 0.80 10.29
CA ILE A 4 -0.20 2.10 10.90
C ILE A 4 -1.68 2.21 11.30
N SER A 5 -2.60 1.76 10.46
CA SER A 5 -4.04 1.79 10.75
C SER A 5 -4.41 0.89 11.95
N PHE A 6 -3.85 -0.32 12.04
CA PHE A 6 -4.02 -1.19 13.20
C PHE A 6 -3.34 -0.65 14.46
N TRP A 7 -2.23 0.06 14.31
CA TRP A 7 -1.58 0.75 15.42
C TRP A 7 -2.45 1.90 15.95
N LEU A 8 -3.02 2.72 15.07
CA LEU A 8 -3.96 3.78 15.45
C LEU A 8 -5.24 3.23 16.10
N LYS A 9 -5.68 2.05 15.70
CA LYS A 9 -6.81 1.34 16.29
C LYS A 9 -6.48 0.78 17.70
N GLY A 10 -5.20 0.57 18.01
CA GLY A 10 -4.76 -0.02 19.27
C GLY A 10 -4.63 -1.56 19.25
N ASP A 11 -4.83 -2.19 18.12
CA ASP A 11 -4.74 -3.66 17.97
C ASP A 11 -3.29 -4.18 17.96
N ILE A 12 -2.31 -3.30 17.73
CA ILE A 12 -0.88 -3.64 17.68
C ILE A 12 -0.11 -2.71 18.63
N SER A 13 0.78 -3.29 19.44
CA SER A 13 1.67 -2.51 20.32
C SER A 13 2.66 -1.67 19.51
N LYS A 14 3.13 -0.56 20.10
CA LYS A 14 4.11 0.34 19.46
C LYS A 14 5.36 -0.41 18.99
N LYS A 15 5.88 -1.29 19.85
CA LYS A 15 7.06 -2.10 19.58
C LYS A 15 6.84 -3.04 18.38
N ASN A 16 5.74 -3.77 18.38
CA ASN A 16 5.43 -4.69 17.29
C ASN A 16 5.17 -3.95 15.98
N GLY A 17 4.43 -2.83 16.01
CA GLY A 17 4.20 -2.01 14.83
C GLY A 17 5.49 -1.51 14.18
N PHE A 18 6.47 -1.09 14.98
CA PHE A 18 7.78 -0.68 14.50
C PHE A 18 8.53 -1.83 13.80
N PHE A 19 8.60 -3.01 14.44
CA PHE A 19 9.23 -4.18 13.83
C PHE A 19 8.51 -4.64 12.55
N TYR A 20 7.18 -4.63 12.53
CA TYR A 20 6.42 -4.94 11.32
C TYR A 20 6.80 -4.02 10.16
N ILE A 21 6.92 -2.71 10.39
CA ILE A 21 7.30 -1.75 9.34
C ILE A 21 8.71 -2.05 8.81
N ILE A 22 9.68 -2.29 9.70
CA ILE A 22 11.06 -2.62 9.29
C ILE A 22 11.09 -3.89 8.44
N PHE A 23 10.45 -4.97 8.91
CA PHE A 23 10.45 -6.23 8.18
C PHE A 23 9.65 -6.16 6.87
N GLN A 24 8.60 -5.33 6.80
CA GLN A 24 7.88 -5.07 5.55
C GLN A 24 8.76 -4.36 4.52
N ILE A 25 9.53 -3.36 4.92
CA ILE A 25 10.46 -2.66 4.01
C ILE A 25 11.56 -3.62 3.54
N ALA A 26 12.19 -4.35 4.47
CA ALA A 26 13.24 -5.31 4.13
C ALA A 26 12.70 -6.44 3.22
N GLY A 27 11.52 -6.98 3.54
CA GLY A 27 10.89 -8.02 2.74
C GLY A 27 10.45 -7.52 1.36
N ALA A 28 9.94 -6.30 1.25
CA ALA A 28 9.59 -5.69 -0.04
C ALA A 28 10.82 -5.49 -0.92
N PHE A 29 11.93 -5.03 -0.34
CA PHE A 29 13.20 -4.89 -1.06
C PHE A 29 13.74 -6.23 -1.55
N LEU A 30 13.84 -7.23 -0.66
CA LEU A 30 14.26 -8.58 -1.02
C LEU A 30 13.36 -9.21 -2.08
N GLY A 31 12.04 -9.04 -1.95
CA GLY A 31 11.08 -9.52 -2.94
C GLY A 31 11.25 -8.87 -4.31
N CYS A 32 11.61 -7.58 -4.35
CA CYS A 32 11.93 -6.88 -5.60
C CYS A 32 13.18 -7.46 -6.26
N LEU A 33 14.25 -7.71 -5.49
CA LEU A 33 15.49 -8.32 -6.00
C LEU A 33 15.25 -9.73 -6.54
N ILE A 34 14.49 -10.54 -5.81
CA ILE A 34 14.12 -11.90 -6.25
C ILE A 34 13.31 -11.84 -7.54
N ALA A 35 12.36 -10.91 -7.65
CA ALA A 35 11.59 -10.72 -8.87
C ALA A 35 12.48 -10.35 -10.06
N ASN A 36 13.46 -9.47 -9.87
CA ASN A 36 14.42 -9.14 -10.93
C ASN A 36 15.17 -10.39 -11.42
N ILE A 37 15.61 -11.27 -10.52
CA ILE A 37 16.27 -12.53 -10.89
C ILE A 37 15.31 -13.45 -11.66
N ILE A 38 14.06 -13.61 -11.21
CA ILE A 38 13.07 -14.48 -11.88
C ILE A 38 12.79 -14.04 -13.31
N TYR A 39 12.82 -12.74 -13.57
CA TYR A 39 12.56 -12.18 -14.89
C TYR A 39 13.82 -11.90 -15.72
N ASP A 40 14.98 -12.45 -15.30
CA ASP A 40 16.29 -12.27 -15.96
C ASP A 40 16.67 -10.79 -16.15
N LEU A 41 16.38 -9.98 -15.13
CA LEU A 41 16.74 -8.58 -15.08
C LEU A 41 18.00 -8.36 -14.22
N PRO A 42 18.71 -7.22 -14.36
CA PRO A 42 19.79 -6.86 -13.47
C PRO A 42 19.34 -6.91 -12.01
N PHE A 43 20.20 -7.43 -11.12
CA PHE A 43 19.88 -7.60 -9.69
C PHE A 43 19.32 -6.33 -9.05
N ILE A 44 19.88 -5.17 -9.40
CA ILE A 44 19.34 -3.85 -9.06
C ILE A 44 19.32 -3.03 -10.35
N SER A 45 18.15 -2.48 -10.68
CA SER A 45 17.95 -1.61 -11.82
C SER A 45 17.08 -0.43 -11.37
N MET A 46 17.67 0.76 -11.31
CA MET A 46 16.92 1.95 -10.88
C MET A 46 15.81 2.28 -11.88
N SER A 47 14.59 2.34 -11.40
CA SER A 47 13.43 2.59 -12.25
C SER A 47 13.42 4.00 -12.83
N THR A 48 13.20 4.07 -14.12
CA THR A 48 12.98 5.31 -14.87
C THR A 48 11.49 5.62 -15.06
N THR A 49 10.59 4.73 -14.63
CA THR A 49 9.14 4.87 -14.83
C THR A 49 8.59 6.05 -14.01
N GLU A 50 8.28 7.13 -14.70
CA GLU A 50 7.66 8.30 -14.09
C GLU A 50 6.18 8.03 -13.76
N ARG A 51 5.80 8.31 -12.50
CA ARG A 51 4.43 8.22 -11.99
C ARG A 51 4.02 9.56 -11.38
N SER A 52 4.14 10.61 -12.17
CA SER A 52 3.85 11.98 -11.78
C SER A 52 2.51 12.47 -12.35
N GLY A 53 2.01 13.57 -11.80
CA GLY A 53 0.75 14.17 -12.21
C GLY A 53 -0.37 13.96 -11.19
N VAL A 54 -1.23 14.98 -11.09
CA VAL A 54 -2.31 15.01 -10.09
C VAL A 54 -3.24 13.80 -10.21
N GLN A 55 -3.52 13.37 -11.45
CA GLN A 55 -4.43 12.25 -11.72
C GLN A 55 -3.89 10.94 -11.18
N ILE A 56 -2.58 10.68 -11.39
CA ILE A 56 -1.92 9.44 -10.97
C ILE A 56 -1.78 9.41 -9.44
N VAL A 57 -1.36 10.51 -8.83
CA VAL A 57 -1.27 10.64 -7.36
C VAL A 57 -2.65 10.53 -6.71
N PHE A 58 -3.68 11.13 -7.29
CA PHE A 58 -5.06 10.99 -6.82
C PHE A 58 -5.55 9.54 -6.91
N ALA A 59 -5.27 8.85 -8.03
CA ALA A 59 -5.63 7.45 -8.22
C ALA A 59 -4.95 6.54 -7.18
N GLU A 60 -3.68 6.81 -6.83
CA GLU A 60 -2.96 6.12 -5.76
C GLU A 60 -3.60 6.36 -4.39
N GLY A 61 -3.99 7.61 -4.11
CA GLY A 61 -4.73 7.96 -2.89
C GLY A 61 -6.06 7.23 -2.79
N LEU A 62 -6.83 7.21 -3.87
CA LEU A 62 -8.12 6.51 -3.93
C LEU A 62 -7.96 5.00 -3.68
N SER A 63 -6.97 4.38 -4.31
CA SER A 63 -6.65 2.96 -4.12
C SER A 63 -6.23 2.65 -2.69
N SER A 64 -5.40 3.51 -2.08
CA SER A 64 -4.95 3.37 -0.70
C SER A 64 -6.09 3.56 0.30
N PHE A 65 -6.95 4.55 0.06
CA PHE A 65 -8.15 4.80 0.85
C PHE A 65 -9.08 3.59 0.87
N GLY A 66 -9.42 3.08 -0.32
CA GLY A 66 -10.31 1.93 -0.45
C GLY A 66 -9.72 0.67 0.19
N LEU A 67 -8.41 0.42 0.04
CA LEU A 67 -7.76 -0.72 0.69
C LEU A 67 -7.91 -0.68 2.20
N ILE A 68 -7.56 0.45 2.82
CA ILE A 68 -7.67 0.60 4.28
C ILE A 68 -9.11 0.55 4.73
N LEU A 69 -10.03 1.15 3.99
CA LEU A 69 -11.45 1.08 4.30
C LEU A 69 -11.98 -0.36 4.31
N VAL A 70 -11.65 -1.16 3.28
CA VAL A 70 -12.01 -2.58 3.20
C VAL A 70 -11.45 -3.34 4.39
N ILE A 71 -10.18 -3.16 4.74
CA ILE A 71 -9.54 -3.86 5.85
C ILE A 71 -10.18 -3.47 7.19
N MET A 72 -10.39 -2.18 7.43
CA MET A 72 -10.94 -1.70 8.71
C MET A 72 -12.38 -2.15 8.91
N LEU A 73 -13.22 -2.11 7.87
CA LEU A 73 -14.57 -2.61 7.94
C LEU A 73 -14.60 -4.13 8.11
N ALA A 74 -13.81 -4.87 7.32
CA ALA A 74 -13.73 -6.31 7.46
C ALA A 74 -13.23 -6.74 8.85
N SER A 75 -12.27 -6.02 9.43
CA SER A 75 -11.79 -6.30 10.79
C SER A 75 -12.87 -6.12 11.87
N SER A 76 -13.87 -5.28 11.61
CA SER A 76 -14.96 -5.01 12.55
C SER A 76 -16.13 -5.98 12.39
N TYR A 77 -16.33 -6.56 11.20
CA TYR A 77 -17.53 -7.40 10.92
C TYR A 77 -17.20 -8.87 10.64
N SER A 78 -16.07 -9.17 10.03
CA SER A 78 -15.69 -10.54 9.63
C SER A 78 -14.20 -10.66 9.35
N SER A 79 -13.40 -10.71 10.40
CA SER A 79 -11.93 -10.76 10.29
C SER A 79 -11.43 -11.94 9.43
N GLN A 80 -12.15 -13.06 9.44
CA GLN A 80 -11.79 -14.24 8.62
C GLN A 80 -11.88 -13.99 7.11
N LYS A 81 -12.65 -12.99 6.66
CA LYS A 81 -12.80 -12.64 5.25
C LYS A 81 -11.78 -11.62 4.75
N ILE A 82 -10.95 -11.06 5.63
CA ILE A 82 -9.96 -10.03 5.26
C ILE A 82 -9.08 -10.50 4.09
N PRO A 83 -8.46 -11.69 4.10
CA PRO A 83 -7.57 -12.10 3.02
C PRO A 83 -8.26 -12.12 1.65
N LEU A 84 -9.47 -12.67 1.59
CA LEU A 84 -10.25 -12.72 0.36
C LEU A 84 -10.63 -11.32 -0.14
N LEU A 85 -11.15 -10.48 0.76
CA LEU A 85 -11.58 -9.12 0.40
C LEU A 85 -10.41 -8.25 -0.05
N VAL A 86 -9.26 -8.36 0.61
CA VAL A 86 -8.03 -7.66 0.21
C VAL A 86 -7.54 -8.15 -1.14
N GLY A 87 -7.50 -9.46 -1.37
CA GLY A 87 -7.09 -10.04 -2.65
C GLY A 87 -7.97 -9.56 -3.80
N CYS A 88 -9.31 -9.63 -3.64
CA CYS A 88 -10.27 -9.13 -4.63
C CYS A 88 -10.13 -7.62 -4.85
N TYR A 89 -9.96 -6.85 -3.77
CA TYR A 89 -9.81 -5.40 -3.88
C TYR A 89 -8.54 -5.02 -4.66
N ILE A 90 -7.38 -5.61 -4.32
CA ILE A 90 -6.12 -5.30 -4.99
C ILE A 90 -6.18 -5.72 -6.47
N ALA A 91 -6.73 -6.88 -6.79
CA ALA A 91 -6.91 -7.32 -8.18
C ALA A 91 -7.76 -6.30 -8.98
N ALA A 92 -8.86 -5.84 -8.40
CA ALA A 92 -9.70 -4.80 -9.02
C ALA A 92 -8.95 -3.46 -9.12
N ALA A 93 -8.24 -3.05 -8.06
CA ALA A 93 -7.55 -1.77 -8.00
C ALA A 93 -6.42 -1.65 -9.03
N ILE A 94 -5.69 -2.71 -9.30
CA ILE A 94 -4.69 -2.77 -10.38
C ILE A 94 -5.35 -2.52 -11.74
N MET A 95 -6.58 -2.98 -11.94
CA MET A 95 -7.29 -2.83 -13.21
C MET A 95 -7.91 -1.44 -13.40
N PHE A 96 -8.48 -0.84 -12.35
CA PHE A 96 -9.15 0.45 -12.49
C PHE A 96 -8.25 1.66 -12.25
N SER A 97 -7.10 1.49 -11.58
CA SER A 97 -6.25 2.61 -11.17
C SER A 97 -5.14 2.87 -12.18
N SER A 98 -5.00 4.12 -12.60
CA SER A 98 -3.87 4.56 -13.43
C SER A 98 -2.53 4.60 -12.68
N SER A 99 -2.53 4.44 -11.35
CA SER A 99 -1.32 4.48 -10.51
C SER A 99 -0.61 3.14 -10.37
N ASN A 100 -1.17 2.03 -10.87
CA ASN A 100 -0.82 0.65 -10.53
C ASN A 100 -1.19 0.24 -9.09
N SER A 101 -1.88 1.10 -8.35
CA SER A 101 -2.40 0.77 -7.02
C SER A 101 -1.38 0.12 -6.09
N PHE A 102 -0.24 0.76 -5.86
CA PHE A 102 0.76 0.24 -4.93
C PHE A 102 0.19 0.13 -3.52
N ALA A 103 -0.54 1.16 -3.11
CA ALA A 103 -1.27 1.22 -1.84
C ALA A 103 -0.44 0.72 -0.64
N ASN A 104 0.89 0.87 -0.71
CA ASN A 104 1.83 0.38 0.29
C ASN A 104 3.17 1.12 0.21
N PRO A 105 3.55 1.91 1.23
CA PRO A 105 4.83 2.61 1.28
C PRO A 105 6.06 1.71 1.13
N ALA A 106 6.05 0.53 1.75
CA ALA A 106 7.17 -0.40 1.65
C ALA A 106 7.36 -0.91 0.20
N LEU A 107 6.25 -1.24 -0.48
CA LEU A 107 6.27 -1.62 -1.88
C LEU A 107 6.71 -0.45 -2.76
N THR A 108 6.21 0.76 -2.52
CA THR A 108 6.60 1.97 -3.26
C THR A 108 8.11 2.21 -3.19
N ILE A 109 8.71 2.08 -2.00
CA ILE A 109 10.16 2.21 -1.82
C ILE A 109 10.90 1.11 -2.58
N ALA A 110 10.46 -0.14 -2.50
CA ALA A 110 11.14 -1.26 -3.13
C ALA A 110 11.10 -1.21 -4.66
N ARG A 111 10.00 -0.73 -5.24
CA ARG A 111 9.80 -0.66 -6.70
C ARG A 111 10.71 0.33 -7.42
N GLN A 112 11.46 1.16 -6.71
CA GLN A 112 12.52 1.98 -7.28
C GLN A 112 13.69 1.15 -7.84
N PHE A 113 13.89 -0.06 -7.32
CA PHE A 113 15.03 -0.92 -7.63
C PHE A 113 14.74 -1.95 -8.72
N SER A 114 13.67 -1.74 -9.51
CA SER A 114 13.29 -2.58 -10.63
C SER A 114 12.76 -1.71 -11.78
N ASP A 115 13.55 -1.57 -12.85
CA ASP A 115 13.14 -0.80 -14.04
C ASP A 115 12.23 -1.64 -14.93
N THR A 116 10.98 -1.73 -14.52
CA THR A 116 9.91 -2.49 -15.17
C THR A 116 8.65 -1.64 -15.27
N PHE A 117 7.64 -2.16 -15.98
CA PHE A 117 6.30 -1.55 -16.01
C PHE A 117 5.75 -1.26 -14.60
N CYS A 118 6.07 -2.10 -13.62
CA CYS A 118 5.66 -1.92 -12.23
C CYS A 118 6.66 -1.10 -11.40
N GLY A 119 7.69 -0.50 -12.00
CA GLY A 119 8.65 0.36 -11.33
C GLY A 119 8.09 1.74 -11.01
N ILE A 120 8.86 2.52 -10.26
CA ILE A 120 8.58 3.91 -9.97
C ILE A 120 9.89 4.69 -9.86
N SER A 121 10.00 5.83 -10.55
CA SER A 121 11.16 6.70 -10.46
C SER A 121 11.29 7.31 -9.06
N MET A 122 12.49 7.59 -8.63
CA MET A 122 12.79 8.18 -7.32
C MET A 122 12.01 9.49 -7.07
N ASN A 123 11.84 10.31 -8.13
CA ASN A 123 11.12 11.58 -8.05
C ASN A 123 9.61 11.38 -7.74
N SER A 124 9.04 10.27 -8.14
CA SER A 124 7.61 9.96 -7.96
C SER A 124 7.30 9.31 -6.61
N VAL A 125 8.32 8.81 -5.88
CA VAL A 125 8.12 8.10 -4.60
C VAL A 125 7.55 9.01 -3.52
N GLY A 126 8.12 10.22 -3.35
CA GLY A 126 7.68 11.14 -2.30
C GLY A 126 6.17 11.46 -2.34
N PRO A 127 5.63 11.91 -3.49
CA PRO A 127 4.18 12.12 -3.66
C PRO A 127 3.34 10.88 -3.37
N TYR A 128 3.78 9.69 -3.78
CA TYR A 128 3.08 8.43 -3.49
C TYR A 128 3.03 8.13 -1.99
N LEU A 129 4.16 8.21 -1.30
CA LEU A 129 4.22 7.98 0.14
C LEU A 129 3.29 8.93 0.90
N LEU A 130 3.31 10.20 0.53
CA LEU A 130 2.48 11.21 1.17
C LEU A 130 0.98 10.93 0.98
N VAL A 131 0.54 10.68 -0.25
CA VAL A 131 -0.88 10.44 -0.53
C VAL A 131 -1.38 9.14 0.07
N GLN A 132 -0.55 8.08 0.09
CA GLN A 132 -0.87 6.81 0.74
C GLN A 132 -1.10 6.98 2.26
N LEU A 133 -0.27 7.77 2.94
CA LEU A 133 -0.41 8.03 4.38
C LEU A 133 -1.65 8.88 4.68
N ILE A 134 -1.89 9.93 3.91
CA ILE A 134 -3.09 10.79 4.05
C ILE A 134 -4.34 9.94 3.81
N ALA A 135 -4.38 9.19 2.72
CA ALA A 135 -5.51 8.34 2.37
C ALA A 135 -5.81 7.28 3.42
N ALA A 136 -4.76 6.64 3.99
CA ALA A 136 -4.92 5.68 5.07
C ALA A 136 -5.51 6.30 6.34
N PHE A 137 -5.05 7.49 6.71
CA PHE A 137 -5.57 8.22 7.87
C PHE A 137 -7.05 8.60 7.67
N LEU A 138 -7.40 9.13 6.50
CA LEU A 138 -8.79 9.48 6.17
C LEU A 138 -9.70 8.24 6.16
N ALA A 139 -9.24 7.14 5.57
CA ALA A 139 -9.98 5.88 5.55
C ALA A 139 -10.19 5.31 6.97
N TYR A 140 -9.18 5.41 7.84
CA TYR A 140 -9.29 5.03 9.23
C TYR A 140 -10.38 5.83 9.96
N ILE A 141 -10.36 7.17 9.86
CA ILE A 141 -11.38 8.03 10.47
C ILE A 141 -12.78 7.69 9.92
N PHE A 142 -12.90 7.57 8.60
CA PHE A 142 -14.16 7.29 7.94
C PHE A 142 -14.72 5.92 8.34
N SER A 143 -13.88 4.90 8.44
CA SER A 143 -14.30 3.57 8.90
C SER A 143 -14.83 3.59 10.33
N ARG A 144 -14.16 4.36 11.23
CA ARG A 144 -14.63 4.54 12.62
C ARG A 144 -16.01 5.18 12.67
N TRP A 145 -16.23 6.21 11.87
CA TRP A 145 -17.52 6.89 11.78
C TRP A 145 -18.64 5.97 11.25
N LEU A 146 -18.34 5.14 10.22
CA LEU A 146 -19.30 4.17 9.69
C LEU A 146 -19.67 3.10 10.71
N VAL A 147 -18.70 2.57 11.45
CA VAL A 147 -18.94 1.55 12.49
C VAL A 147 -19.75 2.13 13.65
N ALA A 148 -19.42 3.34 14.10
CA ALA A 148 -20.14 3.98 15.22
C ALA A 148 -21.60 4.33 14.93
N ARG A 149 -21.98 4.50 13.66
CA ARG A 149 -23.39 4.79 13.29
C ARG A 149 -24.31 3.56 13.23
N ARG A 150 -23.73 2.36 13.35
CA ARG A 150 -24.51 1.10 13.30
C ARG A 150 -24.80 0.50 14.67
N VAL A 151 -24.29 1.13 15.75
CA VAL A 151 -24.63 0.85 17.14
C VAL A 151 -25.67 1.87 17.61
#